data_d378b8c10e3f6e66bd0b132b3426cda4
#
_entry.id   d378b8c10e3f6e66bd0b132b3426cda4
#
_cell.length_a   1.000
_cell.length_b   1.000
_cell.length_c   1.000
_cell.angle_alpha   90.00
_cell.angle_beta   90.00
_cell.angle_gamma   90.00
#
_symmetry.space_group_name_H-M   'P 1'
#
loop_
_entity.id
_entity.type
_entity.pdbx_description
1 polymer ?
#
loop_
_entity_poly.entity_id
_entity_poly.type
_entity_poly.pdbx_seq_one_letter_code
_entity_poly.pdbx_strand_id
1 'polypeptide(L)'
;MANAATAQAAPAEFLSLARSLVDISRPILRGYYRTRLDIISKGDESPVTKADRECEAALRAAISKAFPAHGIIGEEFGAERAEAEFVWVLDPLDGTRAFVTGRPTFGTLIALTQGGKPLLGVIDMPVLSDLWIGATGHATTLNGAPVHARACADLKDAYFSAALPQMFQGADRARHDRLAGAAKSATYGGDCYQYGMVATGFIDLVVEKTLGIYDYLSLVPVLEGAGAVITDWQGKPLTVHSGDHVAAAGDRRVLDQALAILNA
;
A
#
# COMPACT_ATOMS: atom_id res chain seq x y z
N MET A 1 24.28 2.19 24.43
CA MET A 1 24.16 2.84 23.11
C MET A 1 24.25 1.72 22.07
N ALA A 2 23.10 1.21 21.64
CA ALA A 2 23.06 0.21 20.57
C ALA A 2 23.41 0.88 19.25
N ASN A 3 24.42 0.36 18.59
CA ASN A 3 24.86 0.78 17.27
C ASN A 3 23.69 0.58 16.29
N ALA A 4 22.99 1.63 15.89
CA ALA A 4 22.05 1.58 14.80
C ALA A 4 22.88 1.29 13.54
N ALA A 5 22.95 0.02 13.15
CA ALA A 5 23.48 -0.34 11.85
C ALA A 5 22.66 0.47 10.82
N THR A 6 23.29 1.39 10.14
CA THR A 6 22.66 2.11 9.02
C THR A 6 22.18 1.08 8.04
N ALA A 7 20.85 0.99 7.88
CA ALA A 7 20.24 0.06 6.92
C ALA A 7 20.87 0.33 5.55
N GLN A 8 21.37 -0.71 4.91
CA GLN A 8 21.98 -0.59 3.58
C GLN A 8 20.93 -0.13 2.58
N ALA A 9 21.26 0.84 1.74
CA ALA A 9 20.35 1.31 0.70
C ALA A 9 19.95 0.17 -0.24
N ALA A 10 18.70 0.18 -0.68
CA ALA A 10 18.18 -0.81 -1.61
C ALA A 10 18.97 -0.78 -2.93
N PRO A 11 19.44 -1.92 -3.46
CA PRO A 11 20.16 -2.01 -4.72
C PRO A 11 19.37 -1.44 -5.90
N ALA A 12 20.06 -0.76 -6.82
CA ALA A 12 19.44 -0.14 -8.00
C ALA A 12 18.74 -1.15 -8.93
N GLU A 13 19.21 -2.40 -8.95
CA GLU A 13 18.59 -3.47 -9.74
C GLU A 13 17.17 -3.82 -9.27
N PHE A 14 16.89 -3.73 -7.96
CA PHE A 14 15.54 -3.94 -7.43
C PHE A 14 14.59 -2.81 -7.83
N LEU A 15 15.07 -1.55 -7.77
CA LEU A 15 14.29 -0.41 -8.25
C LEU A 15 14.01 -0.49 -9.77
N SER A 16 14.99 -0.99 -10.54
CA SER A 16 14.82 -1.20 -11.98
C SER A 16 13.77 -2.26 -12.28
N LEU A 17 13.83 -3.41 -11.58
CA LEU A 17 12.79 -4.42 -11.75
C LEU A 17 11.42 -3.90 -11.32
N ALA A 18 11.31 -3.21 -10.18
CA ALA A 18 10.04 -2.65 -9.71
C ALA A 18 9.36 -1.76 -10.75
N ARG A 19 10.13 -0.92 -11.46
CA ARG A 19 9.61 -0.11 -12.59
C ARG A 19 9.13 -0.98 -13.74
N SER A 20 9.90 -1.99 -14.12
CA SER A 20 9.52 -2.93 -15.19
C SER A 20 8.26 -3.72 -14.85
N LEU A 21 8.03 -4.05 -13.57
CA LEU A 21 6.80 -4.72 -13.13
C LEU A 21 5.57 -3.81 -13.33
N VAL A 22 5.70 -2.50 -13.09
CA VAL A 22 4.64 -1.53 -13.38
C VAL A 22 4.32 -1.46 -14.89
N ASP A 23 5.35 -1.50 -15.75
CA ASP A 23 5.15 -1.54 -17.21
C ASP A 23 4.41 -2.81 -17.66
N ILE A 24 4.46 -3.89 -16.88
CA ILE A 24 3.72 -5.14 -17.12
C ILE A 24 2.29 -5.03 -16.58
N SER A 25 2.08 -4.57 -15.34
CA SER A 25 0.76 -4.55 -14.69
C SER A 25 -0.21 -3.56 -15.33
N ARG A 26 0.26 -2.34 -15.63
CA ARG A 26 -0.59 -1.26 -16.17
C ARG A 26 -1.42 -1.63 -17.40
N PRO A 27 -0.83 -2.16 -18.50
CA PRO A 27 -1.61 -2.50 -19.68
C PRO A 27 -2.63 -3.62 -19.41
N ILE A 28 -2.31 -4.58 -18.55
CA ILE A 28 -3.23 -5.66 -18.19
C ILE A 28 -4.47 -5.06 -17.50
N LEU A 29 -4.26 -4.32 -16.40
CA LEU A 29 -5.37 -3.75 -15.63
C LEU A 29 -6.19 -2.73 -16.44
N ARG A 30 -5.54 -1.89 -17.24
CA ARG A 30 -6.23 -0.95 -18.14
C ARG A 30 -7.07 -1.66 -19.18
N GLY A 31 -6.63 -2.82 -19.67
CA GLY A 31 -7.35 -3.64 -20.64
C GLY A 31 -8.69 -4.15 -20.12
N TYR A 32 -8.78 -4.43 -18.81
CA TYR A 32 -10.00 -4.89 -18.17
C TYR A 32 -10.85 -3.76 -17.56
N TYR A 33 -10.27 -2.59 -17.30
CA TYR A 33 -10.96 -1.49 -16.65
C TYR A 33 -12.11 -0.94 -17.50
N ARG A 34 -13.31 -0.83 -16.87
CA ARG A 34 -14.56 -0.37 -17.51
C ARG A 34 -14.95 -1.17 -18.76
N THR A 35 -14.46 -2.38 -18.91
CA THR A 35 -15.02 -3.31 -19.89
C THR A 35 -16.39 -3.77 -19.43
N ARG A 36 -17.34 -3.99 -20.37
CA ARG A 36 -18.64 -4.56 -20.02
C ARG A 36 -18.40 -5.94 -19.44
N LEU A 37 -18.81 -6.09 -18.19
CA LEU A 37 -18.88 -7.37 -17.53
C LEU A 37 -20.13 -8.08 -18.07
N ASP A 38 -20.00 -8.84 -19.16
CA ASP A 38 -21.03 -9.80 -19.48
C ASP A 38 -21.08 -10.80 -18.32
N ILE A 39 -22.02 -10.59 -17.40
CA ILE A 39 -22.35 -11.56 -16.35
C ILE A 39 -23.03 -12.73 -17.05
N ILE A 40 -22.23 -13.54 -17.76
CA ILE A 40 -22.67 -14.73 -18.43
C ILE A 40 -22.25 -15.91 -17.56
N SER A 41 -23.25 -16.49 -16.96
CA SER A 41 -23.30 -17.82 -16.32
C SER A 41 -22.62 -18.03 -14.96
N LYS A 42 -23.31 -18.80 -14.13
CA LYS A 42 -22.82 -19.43 -12.91
C LYS A 42 -21.67 -20.39 -13.29
N GLY A 43 -20.43 -19.96 -13.15
CA GLY A 43 -19.25 -20.79 -13.40
C GLY A 43 -18.04 -20.09 -14.01
N ASP A 44 -18.20 -18.90 -14.60
CA ASP A 44 -17.06 -18.12 -15.13
C ASP A 44 -16.49 -17.19 -14.04
N GLU A 45 -15.16 -17.14 -13.95
CA GLU A 45 -14.46 -16.14 -13.12
C GLU A 45 -14.89 -14.74 -13.55
N SER A 46 -15.11 -13.86 -12.57
CA SER A 46 -15.44 -12.45 -12.87
C SER A 46 -14.27 -11.80 -13.62
N PRO A 47 -14.52 -10.80 -14.47
CA PRO A 47 -13.43 -10.08 -15.14
C PRO A 47 -12.43 -9.43 -14.18
N VAL A 48 -12.85 -9.05 -12.98
CA VAL A 48 -11.93 -8.54 -11.94
C VAL A 48 -10.99 -9.66 -11.49
N THR A 49 -11.51 -10.86 -11.19
CA THR A 49 -10.68 -12.01 -10.83
C THR A 49 -9.72 -12.40 -11.96
N LYS A 50 -10.14 -12.30 -13.22
CA LYS A 50 -9.26 -12.54 -14.39
C LYS A 50 -8.15 -11.50 -14.47
N ALA A 51 -8.47 -10.21 -14.31
CA ALA A 51 -7.50 -9.12 -14.34
C ALA A 51 -6.43 -9.30 -13.26
N ASP A 52 -6.87 -9.60 -12.05
CA ASP A 52 -6.05 -9.81 -10.88
C ASP A 52 -5.06 -10.96 -11.09
N ARG A 53 -5.60 -12.15 -11.43
CA ARG A 53 -4.80 -13.36 -11.64
C ARG A 53 -3.85 -13.26 -12.83
N GLU A 54 -4.29 -12.67 -13.95
CA GLU A 54 -3.43 -12.45 -15.12
C GLU A 54 -2.28 -11.51 -14.76
N CYS A 55 -2.57 -10.44 -14.03
CA CYS A 55 -1.57 -9.49 -13.58
C CYS A 55 -0.56 -10.17 -12.64
N GLU A 56 -1.01 -10.88 -11.59
CA GLU A 56 -0.10 -11.56 -10.67
C GLU A 56 0.76 -12.60 -11.38
N ALA A 57 0.18 -13.40 -12.26
CA ALA A 57 0.93 -14.41 -13.03
C ALA A 57 2.05 -13.77 -13.87
N ALA A 58 1.79 -12.63 -14.52
CA ALA A 58 2.78 -11.91 -15.31
C ALA A 58 3.90 -11.31 -14.43
N LEU A 59 3.54 -10.73 -13.28
CA LEU A 59 4.51 -10.19 -12.31
C LEU A 59 5.40 -11.31 -11.76
N ARG A 60 4.83 -12.44 -11.35
CA ARG A 60 5.58 -13.62 -10.87
C ARG A 60 6.57 -14.15 -11.91
N ALA A 61 6.15 -14.24 -13.16
CA ALA A 61 7.02 -14.70 -14.23
C ALA A 61 8.22 -13.75 -14.43
N ALA A 62 8.00 -12.46 -14.39
CA ALA A 62 9.06 -11.45 -14.52
C ALA A 62 10.03 -11.49 -13.34
N ILE A 63 9.53 -11.59 -12.09
CA ILE A 63 10.35 -11.71 -10.89
C ILE A 63 11.18 -12.98 -10.91
N SER A 64 10.57 -14.13 -11.18
CA SER A 64 11.26 -15.43 -11.18
C SER A 64 12.34 -15.49 -12.28
N LYS A 65 12.14 -14.79 -13.40
CA LYS A 65 13.14 -14.66 -14.46
C LYS A 65 14.33 -13.79 -14.03
N ALA A 66 14.05 -12.66 -13.36
CA ALA A 66 15.10 -11.72 -12.95
C ALA A 66 15.87 -12.20 -11.71
N PHE A 67 15.15 -12.74 -10.72
CA PHE A 67 15.69 -13.18 -9.43
C PHE A 67 15.14 -14.55 -9.03
N PRO A 68 15.64 -15.64 -9.62
CA PRO A 68 15.08 -16.99 -9.42
C PRO A 68 15.23 -17.51 -7.98
N ALA A 69 16.12 -16.91 -7.18
CA ALA A 69 16.31 -17.26 -5.77
C ALA A 69 15.37 -16.48 -4.81
N HIS A 70 14.68 -15.42 -5.29
CA HIS A 70 13.76 -14.66 -4.45
C HIS A 70 12.45 -15.42 -4.22
N GLY A 71 11.82 -15.15 -3.07
CA GLY A 71 10.47 -15.60 -2.77
C GLY A 71 9.43 -14.65 -3.36
N ILE A 72 8.19 -15.14 -3.47
CA ILE A 72 7.03 -14.35 -3.90
C ILE A 72 5.84 -14.73 -3.02
N ILE A 73 5.15 -13.75 -2.47
CA ILE A 73 3.86 -13.89 -1.80
C ILE A 73 2.88 -12.99 -2.56
N GLY A 74 1.79 -13.54 -3.04
CA GLY A 74 0.76 -12.78 -3.73
C GLY A 74 -0.61 -13.10 -3.16
N GLU A 75 -1.56 -12.19 -3.38
CA GLU A 75 -2.93 -12.34 -2.92
C GLU A 75 -3.63 -13.51 -3.61
N GLU A 76 -3.42 -13.68 -4.93
CA GLU A 76 -4.17 -14.61 -5.78
C GLU A 76 -3.58 -16.03 -5.81
N PHE A 77 -2.25 -16.17 -5.81
CA PHE A 77 -1.58 -17.47 -5.92
C PHE A 77 -0.80 -17.88 -4.68
N GLY A 78 -0.90 -17.08 -3.58
CA GLY A 78 -0.26 -17.43 -2.31
C GLY A 78 1.25 -17.32 -2.35
N ALA A 79 1.94 -18.17 -1.56
CA ALA A 79 3.37 -18.05 -1.28
C ALA A 79 4.21 -19.09 -2.03
N GLU A 80 5.36 -18.63 -2.53
CA GLU A 80 6.41 -19.45 -3.13
C GLU A 80 7.75 -18.99 -2.56
N ARG A 81 8.55 -19.90 -2.00
CA ARG A 81 9.86 -19.60 -1.36
C ARG A 81 9.78 -18.46 -0.32
N ALA A 82 8.73 -18.44 0.51
CA ALA A 82 8.50 -17.38 1.49
C ALA A 82 9.62 -17.21 2.53
N GLU A 83 10.47 -18.22 2.71
CA GLU A 83 11.61 -18.22 3.62
C GLU A 83 12.89 -17.66 3.00
N ALA A 84 12.85 -17.20 1.74
CA ALA A 84 14.00 -16.60 1.09
C ALA A 84 14.40 -15.29 1.78
N GLU A 85 15.67 -14.90 1.68
CA GLU A 85 16.15 -13.62 2.23
C GLU A 85 15.38 -12.44 1.65
N PHE A 86 15.12 -12.46 0.32
CA PHE A 86 14.35 -11.46 -0.40
C PHE A 86 13.02 -12.06 -0.85
N VAL A 87 11.91 -11.42 -0.47
CA VAL A 87 10.57 -11.86 -0.83
C VAL A 87 9.78 -10.69 -1.41
N TRP A 88 9.30 -10.85 -2.64
CA TRP A 88 8.37 -9.94 -3.27
C TRP A 88 6.96 -10.21 -2.75
N VAL A 89 6.24 -9.15 -2.38
CA VAL A 89 4.86 -9.24 -1.91
C VAL A 89 3.98 -8.41 -2.85
N LEU A 90 2.94 -9.04 -3.39
CA LEU A 90 2.16 -8.52 -4.52
C LEU A 90 0.67 -8.44 -4.16
N ASP A 91 0.10 -7.27 -4.38
CA ASP A 91 -1.33 -7.08 -4.59
C ASP A 91 -1.49 -6.48 -6.00
N PRO A 92 -1.92 -7.31 -6.96
CA PRO A 92 -2.04 -6.84 -8.34
C PRO A 92 -3.12 -5.78 -8.52
N LEU A 93 -4.18 -5.84 -7.70
CA LEU A 93 -5.34 -4.95 -7.84
C LEU A 93 -5.96 -4.58 -6.48
N ASP A 94 -5.24 -3.75 -5.70
CA ASP A 94 -5.84 -3.10 -4.52
C ASP A 94 -6.98 -2.17 -4.92
N GLY A 95 -8.03 -2.16 -4.12
CA GLY A 95 -9.22 -1.37 -4.43
C GLY A 95 -10.16 -2.04 -5.43
N THR A 96 -10.35 -3.34 -5.34
CA THR A 96 -11.27 -4.14 -6.18
C THR A 96 -12.66 -3.50 -6.31
N ARG A 97 -13.18 -2.89 -5.23
CA ARG A 97 -14.48 -2.19 -5.27
C ARG A 97 -14.44 -0.96 -6.18
N ALA A 98 -13.35 -0.19 -6.14
CA ALA A 98 -13.15 0.95 -7.03
C ALA A 98 -13.08 0.49 -8.48
N PHE A 99 -12.33 -0.57 -8.77
CA PHE A 99 -12.24 -1.17 -10.09
C PHE A 99 -13.61 -1.57 -10.66
N VAL A 100 -14.37 -2.39 -9.92
CA VAL A 100 -15.68 -2.90 -10.33
C VAL A 100 -16.69 -1.78 -10.53
N THR A 101 -16.63 -0.71 -9.71
CA THR A 101 -17.52 0.45 -9.84
C THR A 101 -17.01 1.50 -10.83
N GLY A 102 -15.92 1.22 -11.55
CA GLY A 102 -15.35 2.09 -12.58
C GLY A 102 -14.72 3.38 -12.02
N ARG A 103 -14.31 3.38 -10.76
CA ARG A 103 -13.55 4.48 -10.13
C ARG A 103 -12.05 4.28 -10.39
N PRO A 104 -11.25 5.33 -10.58
CA PRO A 104 -9.84 5.22 -10.94
C PRO A 104 -8.89 5.04 -9.74
N THR A 105 -9.43 4.88 -8.52
CA THR A 105 -8.65 4.85 -7.27
C THR A 105 -8.19 3.43 -6.87
N PHE A 106 -8.12 2.50 -7.80
CA PHE A 106 -7.48 1.20 -7.61
C PHE A 106 -6.01 1.26 -8.07
N GLY A 107 -5.19 0.39 -7.50
CA GLY A 107 -3.76 0.36 -7.80
C GLY A 107 -3.15 -1.02 -7.80
N THR A 108 -1.88 -1.10 -8.20
CA THR A 108 -1.01 -2.26 -8.01
C THR A 108 -0.02 -1.95 -6.91
N LEU A 109 0.07 -2.84 -5.92
CA LEU A 109 1.01 -2.74 -4.82
C LEU A 109 2.11 -3.80 -4.96
N ILE A 110 3.36 -3.36 -4.93
CA ILE A 110 4.52 -4.25 -5.03
C ILE A 110 5.48 -3.90 -3.89
N ALA A 111 5.76 -4.86 -3.03
CA ALA A 111 6.80 -4.73 -2.02
C ALA A 111 7.94 -5.71 -2.29
N LEU A 112 9.15 -5.33 -1.89
CA LEU A 112 10.26 -6.25 -1.67
C LEU A 112 10.63 -6.19 -0.19
N THR A 113 10.70 -7.35 0.45
CA THR A 113 11.18 -7.47 1.83
C THR A 113 12.55 -8.12 1.87
N GLN A 114 13.35 -7.78 2.88
CA GLN A 114 14.58 -8.47 3.24
C GLN A 114 14.47 -8.96 4.69
N GLY A 115 14.56 -10.26 4.90
CA GLY A 115 14.39 -10.86 6.23
C GLY A 115 13.06 -10.48 6.88
N GLY A 116 11.98 -10.40 6.10
CA GLY A 116 10.62 -10.05 6.55
C GLY A 116 10.37 -8.56 6.81
N LYS A 117 11.34 -7.67 6.55
CA LYS A 117 11.19 -6.21 6.69
C LYS A 117 11.06 -5.55 5.32
N PRO A 118 10.15 -4.58 5.14
CA PRO A 118 10.01 -3.85 3.89
C PRO A 118 11.31 -3.11 3.51
N LEU A 119 11.77 -3.32 2.28
CA LEU A 119 12.99 -2.73 1.72
C LEU A 119 12.65 -1.75 0.58
N LEU A 120 11.69 -2.10 -0.26
CA LEU A 120 11.22 -1.32 -1.40
C LEU A 120 9.70 -1.44 -1.50
N GLY A 121 9.04 -0.37 -1.91
CA GLY A 121 7.61 -0.32 -2.12
C GLY A 121 7.22 0.47 -3.35
N VAL A 122 6.15 0.02 -3.99
CA VAL A 122 5.52 0.67 -5.15
C VAL A 122 4.03 0.80 -4.88
N ILE A 123 3.49 1.98 -5.16
CA ILE A 123 2.06 2.23 -5.32
C ILE A 123 1.88 2.72 -6.76
N ASP A 124 1.27 1.93 -7.60
CA ASP A 124 0.97 2.30 -8.98
C ASP A 124 -0.52 2.47 -9.19
N MET A 125 -0.92 3.61 -9.74
CA MET A 125 -2.32 3.92 -10.10
C MET A 125 -2.47 3.80 -11.62
N PRO A 126 -2.90 2.66 -12.15
CA PRO A 126 -2.86 2.39 -13.60
C PRO A 126 -3.59 3.43 -14.45
N VAL A 127 -4.73 3.92 -13.98
CA VAL A 127 -5.58 4.87 -14.72
C VAL A 127 -5.08 6.30 -14.59
N LEU A 128 -4.64 6.70 -13.40
CA LEU A 128 -4.15 8.05 -13.11
C LEU A 128 -2.73 8.28 -13.62
N SER A 129 -1.99 7.19 -13.85
CA SER A 129 -0.57 7.22 -14.21
C SER A 129 0.34 7.76 -13.10
N ASP A 130 -0.16 7.77 -11.86
CA ASP A 130 0.63 8.13 -10.69
C ASP A 130 1.40 6.92 -10.20
N LEU A 131 2.71 7.06 -10.05
CA LEU A 131 3.63 6.00 -9.62
C LEU A 131 4.50 6.50 -8.47
N TRP A 132 4.22 6.02 -7.26
CA TRP A 132 5.11 6.21 -6.11
C TRP A 132 6.07 5.04 -5.99
N ILE A 133 7.35 5.37 -5.84
CA ILE A 133 8.39 4.39 -5.51
C ILE A 133 9.17 4.93 -4.33
N GLY A 134 9.22 4.14 -3.25
CA GLY A 134 10.04 4.37 -2.07
C GLY A 134 10.93 3.16 -1.78
N ALA A 135 12.12 3.40 -1.27
CA ALA A 135 13.03 2.33 -0.88
C ALA A 135 13.97 2.80 0.23
N THR A 136 14.42 1.87 1.07
CA THR A 136 15.39 2.16 2.12
C THR A 136 16.62 2.87 1.56
N GLY A 137 16.99 4.01 2.15
CA GLY A 137 18.12 4.82 1.70
C GLY A 137 17.85 5.72 0.51
N HIS A 138 16.61 5.77 0.00
CA HIS A 138 16.19 6.62 -1.13
C HIS A 138 15.00 7.50 -0.74
N ALA A 139 14.96 8.72 -1.26
CA ALA A 139 13.77 9.56 -1.18
C ALA A 139 12.65 8.97 -2.04
N THR A 140 11.41 9.02 -1.54
CA THR A 140 10.25 8.63 -2.33
C THR A 140 10.02 9.57 -3.50
N THR A 141 9.65 9.01 -4.64
CA THR A 141 9.33 9.78 -5.84
C THR A 141 7.91 9.50 -6.30
N LEU A 142 7.23 10.53 -6.82
CA LEU A 142 6.03 10.43 -7.65
C LEU A 142 6.43 10.70 -9.10
N ASN A 143 6.24 9.72 -9.98
CA ASN A 143 6.60 9.83 -11.40
C ASN A 143 8.06 10.30 -11.62
N GLY A 144 8.97 9.88 -10.72
CA GLY A 144 10.39 10.23 -10.76
C GLY A 144 10.76 11.54 -10.08
N ALA A 145 9.81 12.39 -9.70
CA ALA A 145 10.07 13.62 -8.94
C ALA A 145 10.00 13.34 -7.42
N PRO A 146 10.96 13.82 -6.61
CA PRO A 146 10.91 13.64 -5.16
C PRO A 146 9.64 14.26 -4.56
N VAL A 147 9.03 13.57 -3.58
CA VAL A 147 7.87 14.05 -2.83
C VAL A 147 8.11 13.98 -1.34
N HIS A 148 7.36 14.78 -0.60
CA HIS A 148 7.45 14.86 0.86
C HIS A 148 6.07 14.95 1.49
N ALA A 149 5.90 14.25 2.60
CA ALA A 149 4.74 14.39 3.46
C ALA A 149 4.69 15.80 4.09
N ARG A 150 3.49 16.22 4.45
CA ARG A 150 3.24 17.53 5.05
C ARG A 150 3.31 17.46 6.58
N ALA A 151 3.89 18.48 7.20
CA ALA A 151 3.80 18.65 8.63
C ALA A 151 2.37 19.03 9.05
N CYS A 152 1.84 18.34 10.07
CA CYS A 152 0.55 18.63 10.70
C CYS A 152 0.68 18.33 12.20
N ALA A 153 0.63 19.37 13.05
CA ALA A 153 0.89 19.20 14.49
C ALA A 153 -0.31 18.67 15.27
N ASP A 154 -1.52 19.04 14.86
CA ASP A 154 -2.76 18.78 15.59
C ASP A 154 -3.77 18.01 14.76
N LEU A 155 -4.40 17.01 15.34
CA LEU A 155 -5.43 16.20 14.68
C LEU A 155 -6.63 17.04 14.19
N LYS A 156 -7.00 18.11 14.92
CA LYS A 156 -8.06 19.04 14.52
C LYS A 156 -7.80 19.77 13.20
N ASP A 157 -6.54 19.84 12.75
CA ASP A 157 -6.14 20.48 11.50
C ASP A 157 -5.88 19.45 10.39
N ALA A 158 -5.96 18.15 10.72
CA ALA A 158 -5.63 17.05 9.83
C ALA A 158 -6.77 16.71 8.87
N TYR A 159 -6.42 16.42 7.62
CA TYR A 159 -7.28 15.71 6.66
C TYR A 159 -7.12 14.21 6.90
N PHE A 160 -8.18 13.58 7.41
CA PHE A 160 -8.26 12.15 7.68
C PHE A 160 -8.84 11.38 6.51
N SER A 161 -8.36 10.17 6.25
CA SER A 161 -8.93 9.26 5.27
C SER A 161 -8.97 7.81 5.75
N ALA A 162 -9.92 7.05 5.22
CA ALA A 162 -10.01 5.60 5.33
C ALA A 162 -10.71 5.05 4.08
N ALA A 163 -10.51 3.78 3.72
CA ALA A 163 -11.18 3.21 2.57
C ALA A 163 -12.70 3.21 2.77
N LEU A 164 -13.17 2.69 3.89
CA LEU A 164 -14.60 2.61 4.19
C LEU A 164 -14.86 2.75 5.70
N PRO A 165 -15.85 3.57 6.13
CA PRO A 165 -16.30 3.56 7.53
C PRO A 165 -16.85 2.21 7.99
N GLN A 166 -17.37 1.39 7.07
CA GLN A 166 -17.96 0.07 7.35
C GLN A 166 -16.93 -1.01 7.70
N MET A 167 -15.64 -0.80 7.41
CA MET A 167 -14.59 -1.70 7.85
C MET A 167 -14.43 -1.70 9.39
N PHE A 168 -14.83 -0.62 10.05
CA PHE A 168 -14.81 -0.51 11.50
C PHE A 168 -16.11 -1.02 12.09
N GLN A 169 -16.04 -2.02 12.98
CA GLN A 169 -17.20 -2.63 13.62
C GLN A 169 -17.00 -2.66 15.16
N GLY A 170 -18.11 -2.76 15.90
CA GLY A 170 -18.05 -2.84 17.36
C GLY A 170 -17.33 -1.64 17.99
N ALA A 171 -16.37 -1.88 18.87
CA ALA A 171 -15.59 -0.85 19.54
C ALA A 171 -14.76 0.00 18.57
N ASP A 172 -14.27 -0.59 17.48
CA ASP A 172 -13.47 0.13 16.49
C ASP A 172 -14.29 1.16 15.74
N ARG A 173 -15.60 0.95 15.59
CA ARG A 173 -16.49 1.96 15.00
C ARG A 173 -16.52 3.22 15.84
N ALA A 174 -16.62 3.10 17.14
CA ALA A 174 -16.60 4.26 18.04
C ALA A 174 -15.24 4.99 18.03
N ARG A 175 -14.13 4.24 17.89
CA ARG A 175 -12.78 4.79 17.73
C ARG A 175 -12.65 5.58 16.43
N HIS A 176 -13.09 5.00 15.32
CA HIS A 176 -13.14 5.66 14.01
C HIS A 176 -13.96 6.94 14.06
N ASP A 177 -15.18 6.89 14.64
CA ASP A 177 -16.07 8.05 14.69
C ASP A 177 -15.49 9.18 15.56
N ARG A 178 -14.76 8.85 16.63
CA ARG A 178 -13.99 9.84 17.41
C ARG A 178 -12.86 10.46 16.60
N LEU A 179 -12.10 9.66 15.83
CA LEU A 179 -11.05 10.18 14.93
C LEU A 179 -11.63 11.11 13.88
N ALA A 180 -12.67 10.66 13.18
CA ALA A 180 -13.33 11.45 12.14
C ALA A 180 -13.92 12.76 12.68
N GLY A 181 -14.47 12.73 13.91
CA GLY A 181 -15.00 13.91 14.60
C GLY A 181 -13.94 14.85 15.13
N ALA A 182 -12.72 14.35 15.42
CA ALA A 182 -11.60 15.17 15.90
C ALA A 182 -10.79 15.79 14.77
N ALA A 183 -10.81 15.21 13.57
CA ALA A 183 -10.10 15.70 12.39
C ALA A 183 -10.82 16.91 11.76
N LYS A 184 -10.07 17.72 11.02
CA LYS A 184 -10.62 18.86 10.26
C LYS A 184 -11.65 18.41 9.23
N SER A 185 -11.39 17.29 8.57
CA SER A 185 -12.28 16.72 7.56
C SER A 185 -11.95 15.23 7.40
N ALA A 186 -12.97 14.44 7.08
CA ALA A 186 -12.81 13.01 6.78
C ALA A 186 -13.24 12.72 5.34
N THR A 187 -12.45 11.90 4.63
CA THR A 187 -12.72 11.43 3.27
C THR A 187 -12.63 9.91 3.20
N TYR A 188 -13.32 9.30 2.22
CA TYR A 188 -13.42 7.84 2.10
C TYR A 188 -13.32 7.38 0.65
N GLY A 189 -12.87 6.14 0.46
CA GLY A 189 -12.84 5.47 -0.85
C GLY A 189 -11.59 5.77 -1.67
N GLY A 190 -10.48 6.00 -1.01
CA GLY A 190 -9.19 6.23 -1.67
C GLY A 190 -8.37 4.96 -1.90
N ASP A 191 -8.69 3.86 -1.23
CA ASP A 191 -7.93 2.61 -1.28
C ASP A 191 -6.41 2.91 -1.15
N CYS A 192 -5.50 2.26 -1.87
CA CYS A 192 -4.06 2.58 -1.79
C CYS A 192 -3.69 4.01 -2.21
N TYR A 193 -4.50 4.67 -3.04
CA TYR A 193 -4.26 6.04 -3.48
C TYR A 193 -4.14 7.03 -2.32
N GLN A 194 -4.92 6.83 -1.24
CA GLN A 194 -4.86 7.71 -0.06
C GLN A 194 -3.47 7.73 0.59
N TYR A 195 -2.73 6.62 0.57
CA TYR A 195 -1.36 6.57 1.08
C TYR A 195 -0.37 7.32 0.19
N GLY A 196 -0.54 7.25 -1.13
CA GLY A 196 0.18 8.11 -2.07
C GLY A 196 -0.09 9.59 -1.79
N MET A 197 -1.32 9.95 -1.39
CA MET A 197 -1.66 11.31 -1.00
C MET A 197 -1.03 11.72 0.35
N VAL A 198 -0.80 10.79 1.27
CA VAL A 198 0.00 11.07 2.48
C VAL A 198 1.45 11.36 2.09
N ALA A 199 2.05 10.52 1.24
CA ALA A 199 3.43 10.70 0.79
C ALA A 199 3.66 12.03 0.05
N THR A 200 2.61 12.57 -0.59
CA THR A 200 2.64 13.86 -1.31
C THR A 200 2.10 15.05 -0.50
N GLY A 201 1.70 14.84 0.76
CA GLY A 201 1.30 15.91 1.67
C GLY A 201 -0.11 16.47 1.47
N PHE A 202 -1.02 15.74 0.81
CA PHE A 202 -2.43 16.15 0.63
C PHE A 202 -3.36 15.56 1.70
N ILE A 203 -3.05 14.38 2.24
CA ILE A 203 -3.73 13.74 3.36
C ILE A 203 -2.75 13.68 4.54
N ASP A 204 -3.24 13.91 5.76
CA ASP A 204 -2.41 13.95 6.95
C ASP A 204 -2.44 12.64 7.74
N LEU A 205 -3.56 11.92 7.70
CA LEU A 205 -3.78 10.71 8.48
C LEU A 205 -4.63 9.70 7.70
N VAL A 206 -4.17 8.46 7.67
CA VAL A 206 -4.95 7.29 7.22
C VAL A 206 -4.98 6.28 8.35
N VAL A 207 -6.17 5.73 8.64
CA VAL A 207 -6.34 4.64 9.61
C VAL A 207 -7.21 3.58 8.98
N GLU A 208 -6.72 2.34 8.97
CA GLU A 208 -7.41 1.20 8.38
C GLU A 208 -7.24 -0.07 9.21
N LYS A 209 -8.06 -1.07 8.91
CA LYS A 209 -7.98 -2.41 9.47
C LYS A 209 -8.41 -3.44 8.44
N THR A 210 -8.20 -4.71 8.77
CA THR A 210 -8.53 -5.85 7.88
C THR A 210 -7.66 -5.88 6.61
N LEU A 211 -6.43 -5.39 6.72
CA LEU A 211 -5.44 -5.38 5.65
C LEU A 211 -4.57 -6.64 5.71
N GLY A 212 -4.33 -7.26 4.55
CA GLY A 212 -3.30 -8.29 4.39
C GLY A 212 -1.90 -7.69 4.28
N ILE A 213 -0.88 -8.55 4.35
CA ILE A 213 0.52 -8.10 4.19
C ILE A 213 0.78 -7.51 2.79
N TYR A 214 0.04 -7.94 1.79
CA TYR A 214 0.13 -7.46 0.41
C TYR A 214 -0.44 -6.04 0.26
N ASP A 215 -1.40 -5.63 1.13
CA ASP A 215 -1.97 -4.29 1.11
C ASP A 215 -1.03 -3.24 1.71
N TYR A 216 -0.23 -3.58 2.74
CA TYR A 216 0.50 -2.55 3.49
C TYR A 216 2.03 -2.59 3.38
N LEU A 217 2.65 -3.72 3.02
CA LEU A 217 4.13 -3.77 3.02
C LEU A 217 4.76 -2.85 1.98
N SER A 218 4.08 -2.60 0.86
CA SER A 218 4.53 -1.64 -0.17
C SER A 218 4.45 -0.19 0.31
N LEU A 219 3.50 0.11 1.20
CA LEU A 219 3.25 1.45 1.71
C LEU A 219 4.39 1.93 2.61
N VAL A 220 5.03 1.02 3.35
CA VAL A 220 6.04 1.36 4.37
C VAL A 220 7.21 2.13 3.75
N PRO A 221 7.96 1.61 2.76
CA PRO A 221 9.09 2.35 2.18
C PRO A 221 8.65 3.60 1.42
N VAL A 222 7.43 3.61 0.86
CA VAL A 222 6.89 4.79 0.17
C VAL A 222 6.65 5.93 1.15
N LEU A 223 6.05 5.66 2.30
CA LEU A 223 5.75 6.67 3.30
C LEU A 223 7.01 7.13 4.04
N GLU A 224 7.85 6.20 4.49
CA GLU A 224 9.08 6.52 5.21
C GLU A 224 10.05 7.35 4.35
N GLY A 225 10.22 6.99 3.07
CA GLY A 225 11.07 7.73 2.13
C GLY A 225 10.54 9.14 1.79
N ALA A 226 9.25 9.42 2.05
CA ALA A 226 8.64 10.74 1.96
C ALA A 226 8.68 11.52 3.30
N GLY A 227 9.23 10.92 4.37
CA GLY A 227 9.26 11.51 5.71
C GLY A 227 7.98 11.34 6.51
N ALA A 228 7.04 10.54 6.03
CA ALA A 228 5.85 10.12 6.77
C ALA A 228 6.14 8.96 7.71
N VAL A 229 5.17 8.57 8.51
CA VAL A 229 5.25 7.45 9.48
C VAL A 229 4.09 6.51 9.25
N ILE A 230 4.37 5.20 9.30
CA ILE A 230 3.35 4.14 9.23
C ILE A 230 3.64 3.08 10.27
N THR A 231 2.60 2.63 11.00
CA THR A 231 2.71 1.65 12.09
C THR A 231 1.44 0.81 12.17
N ASP A 232 1.48 -0.23 13.02
CA ASP A 232 0.24 -0.80 13.55
C ASP A 232 -0.45 0.18 14.53
N TRP A 233 -1.65 -0.16 15.03
CA TRP A 233 -2.36 0.69 16.00
C TRP A 233 -1.69 0.74 17.37
N GLN A 234 -0.72 -0.12 17.68
CA GLN A 234 0.11 -0.09 18.86
C GLN A 234 1.38 0.76 18.69
N GLY A 235 1.55 1.38 17.50
CA GLY A 235 2.72 2.20 17.17
C GLY A 235 3.98 1.40 16.83
N LYS A 236 3.85 0.08 16.55
CA LYS A 236 4.97 -0.78 16.17
C LYS A 236 5.21 -0.76 14.65
N PRO A 237 6.46 -0.88 14.20
CA PRO A 237 6.77 -1.01 12.77
C PRO A 237 6.08 -2.22 12.14
N LEU A 238 5.67 -2.07 10.86
CA LEU A 238 5.05 -3.13 10.08
C LEU A 238 6.09 -4.06 9.45
N THR A 239 5.81 -5.36 9.50
CA THR A 239 6.61 -6.45 8.92
C THR A 239 5.69 -7.51 8.34
N VAL A 240 6.23 -8.56 7.75
CA VAL A 240 5.45 -9.73 7.29
C VAL A 240 4.72 -10.47 8.42
N HIS A 241 5.03 -10.16 9.68
CA HIS A 241 4.42 -10.77 10.88
C HIS A 241 3.44 -9.84 11.59
N SER A 242 3.19 -8.65 11.07
CA SER A 242 2.25 -7.70 11.66
C SER A 242 0.81 -8.14 11.44
N GLY A 243 -0.09 -7.64 12.29
CA GLY A 243 -1.54 -7.86 12.14
C GLY A 243 -2.14 -6.99 11.04
N ASP A 244 -3.45 -6.86 11.07
CA ASP A 244 -4.28 -6.28 10.02
C ASP A 244 -4.68 -4.81 10.25
N HIS A 245 -4.11 -4.16 11.27
CA HIS A 245 -4.40 -2.78 11.65
C HIS A 245 -3.26 -1.86 11.25
N VAL A 246 -3.55 -0.80 10.50
CA VAL A 246 -2.58 0.15 9.98
C VAL A 246 -2.98 1.59 10.31
N ALA A 247 -2.01 2.39 10.72
CA ALA A 247 -2.13 3.84 10.87
C ALA A 247 -0.93 4.53 10.24
N ALA A 248 -1.18 5.49 9.36
CA ALA A 248 -0.16 6.23 8.63
C ALA A 248 -0.42 7.73 8.73
N ALA A 249 0.62 8.52 8.96
CA ALA A 249 0.49 9.97 9.00
C ALA A 249 1.71 10.68 8.40
N GLY A 250 1.48 11.86 7.83
CA GLY A 250 2.54 12.75 7.35
C GLY A 250 3.41 13.31 8.49
N ASP A 251 2.88 13.35 9.71
CA ASP A 251 3.56 13.88 10.89
C ASP A 251 3.36 12.95 12.09
N ARG A 252 4.44 12.62 12.78
CA ARG A 252 4.42 11.76 13.97
C ARG A 252 3.49 12.27 15.06
N ARG A 253 3.36 13.60 15.22
CA ARG A 253 2.51 14.21 16.24
C ARG A 253 1.02 13.94 16.02
N VAL A 254 0.56 13.92 14.76
CA VAL A 254 -0.82 13.52 14.42
C VAL A 254 -1.02 12.03 14.62
N LEU A 255 -0.03 11.21 14.23
CA LEU A 255 -0.09 9.76 14.48
C LEU A 255 -0.24 9.46 15.97
N ASP A 256 0.55 10.09 16.85
CA ASP A 256 0.50 9.84 18.28
C ASP A 256 -0.88 10.20 18.89
N GLN A 257 -1.50 11.30 18.42
CA GLN A 257 -2.87 11.66 18.81
C GLN A 257 -3.90 10.65 18.32
N ALA A 258 -3.75 10.16 17.10
CA ALA A 258 -4.63 9.13 16.55
C ALA A 258 -4.50 7.81 17.31
N LEU A 259 -3.25 7.37 17.59
CA LEU A 259 -3.00 6.15 18.37
C LEU A 259 -3.56 6.24 19.78
N ALA A 260 -3.53 7.43 20.44
CA ALA A 260 -4.15 7.63 21.73
C ALA A 260 -5.68 7.39 21.69
N ILE A 261 -6.37 7.81 20.61
CA ILE A 261 -7.81 7.56 20.41
C ILE A 261 -8.08 6.08 20.11
N LEU A 262 -7.22 5.45 19.29
CA LEU A 262 -7.38 4.05 18.90
C LEU A 262 -7.17 3.07 20.07
N ASN A 263 -6.41 3.46 21.08
CA ASN A 263 -6.08 2.62 22.23
C ASN A 263 -6.85 3.00 23.52
N ALA A 264 -7.81 3.95 23.43
CA ALA A 264 -8.65 4.38 24.54
C ALA A 264 -9.91 3.51 24.72
#